data_d9e343494772cb4aa62b49fa0e134f8c
#
_entry.id   d9e343494772cb4aa62b49fa0e134f8c
#
_cell.length_a   1.000
_cell.length_b   1.000
_cell.length_c   1.000
_cell.angle_alpha   90.00
_cell.angle_beta   90.00
_cell.angle_gamma   90.00
#
_symmetry.space_group_name_H-M   'P 1'
#
loop_
_entity.id
_entity.type
_entity.pdbx_description
1 polymer ?
#
loop_
_entity_poly.entity_id
_entity_poly.type
_entity_poly.pdbx_seq_one_letter_code
_entity_poly.pdbx_strand_id
1 'polypeptide(L)'
;MSKMSSLVSSLILAGSVSVASAWEALPNKAPEPANNPTTPEKVKLGQILYHDPRLSSTGTVSCASCHNTMLGGEDNRPNSMGVNGQTGGRSAPTVWNSAFNEVQFWDGRAASLEDQAAGPVTNPIEMGMKSWDDVVARLKSIEGYQALFEKAFGKDSISKDNATKAIAAYERTLITPNSPYDKYVKGNKNAMTEQQVRGMEKFAEIGCGGCHSGAAFNGPGMFQKFPVFSNGFFNAKYKFVKDKGRAEVTKKESDKNFWKVPTLRNIAITAPYFHNGSVKTLDEAVKIMAKMQLDKDLSKDEIADIVAFLNALTGEFPKQQMPALPATPGTTVN
;
A
#
# COMPACT_ATOMS: atom_id res chain seq x y z
N MET A 1 36.02 57.96 35.25
CA MET A 1 35.59 57.45 33.97
C MET A 1 35.34 55.92 34.11
N SER A 2 34.14 55.56 34.45
CA SER A 2 33.73 54.16 34.73
C SER A 2 33.21 53.52 33.46
N LYS A 3 33.77 52.36 33.07
CA LYS A 3 33.28 51.55 31.96
C LYS A 3 32.27 50.54 32.55
N MET A 4 31.01 50.72 32.26
CA MET A 4 29.96 49.72 32.47
C MET A 4 30.03 48.66 31.36
N SER A 5 30.34 47.41 31.73
CA SER A 5 30.22 46.23 30.88
C SER A 5 28.82 45.69 30.97
N SER A 6 28.12 45.74 29.84
CA SER A 6 26.80 45.18 29.70
C SER A 6 26.89 43.66 29.36
N LEU A 7 26.47 42.80 30.27
CA LEU A 7 26.30 41.37 30.01
C LEU A 7 24.95 41.17 29.29
N VAL A 8 25.02 40.76 28.04
CA VAL A 8 23.84 40.28 27.31
C VAL A 8 23.70 38.79 27.57
N SER A 9 22.73 38.43 28.40
CA SER A 9 22.32 37.03 28.59
C SER A 9 21.42 36.58 27.44
N SER A 10 21.99 35.76 26.55
CA SER A 10 21.23 35.11 25.51
C SER A 10 20.44 33.95 26.11
N LEU A 11 19.11 34.09 26.26
CA LEU A 11 18.20 33.00 26.54
C LEU A 11 18.09 32.13 25.27
N ILE A 12 18.65 30.95 25.33
CA ILE A 12 18.36 29.91 24.33
C ILE A 12 17.00 29.31 24.71
N LEU A 13 15.96 29.71 24.01
CA LEU A 13 14.67 29.00 24.04
C LEU A 13 14.90 27.66 23.32
N ALA A 14 15.03 26.58 24.09
CA ALA A 14 14.91 25.23 23.58
C ALA A 14 13.44 25.02 23.24
N GLY A 15 13.10 25.21 21.95
CA GLY A 15 11.81 24.87 21.41
C GLY A 15 11.64 23.36 21.51
N SER A 16 10.83 22.89 22.44
CA SER A 16 10.30 21.53 22.45
C SER A 16 9.45 21.35 21.21
N VAL A 17 10.02 20.76 20.17
CA VAL A 17 9.23 20.27 19.02
C VAL A 17 8.28 19.24 19.59
N SER A 18 7.01 19.61 19.65
CA SER A 18 5.93 18.73 20.07
C SER A 18 5.87 17.53 19.15
N VAL A 19 6.24 16.36 19.63
CA VAL A 19 6.17 15.05 18.96
C VAL A 19 4.70 14.61 18.78
N ALA A 20 3.73 15.48 19.10
CA ALA A 20 2.30 15.18 19.14
C ALA A 20 1.63 14.99 17.77
N SER A 21 2.30 15.28 16.63
CA SER A 21 1.73 15.11 15.30
C SER A 21 2.07 13.78 14.61
N ALA A 22 2.82 12.89 15.28
CA ALA A 22 3.29 11.64 14.68
C ALA A 22 2.30 10.45 14.79
N TRP A 23 1.37 10.50 15.75
CA TRP A 23 0.52 9.36 16.14
C TRP A 23 -0.96 9.63 15.85
N GLU A 24 -1.39 9.32 14.64
CA GLU A 24 -2.77 9.54 14.20
C GLU A 24 -3.49 8.22 13.98
N ALA A 25 -4.75 8.15 14.41
CA ALA A 25 -5.61 7.02 14.09
C ALA A 25 -6.00 7.05 12.61
N LEU A 26 -6.17 5.88 12.01
CA LEU A 26 -6.65 5.78 10.64
C LEU A 26 -8.08 6.37 10.55
N PRO A 27 -8.37 7.25 9.58
CA PRO A 27 -9.73 7.75 9.36
C PRO A 27 -10.71 6.64 8.99
N ASN A 28 -11.98 6.82 9.36
CA ASN A 28 -13.06 5.88 9.01
C ASN A 28 -13.54 6.01 7.56
N LYS A 29 -13.02 6.99 6.81
CA LYS A 29 -13.30 7.21 5.39
C LYS A 29 -11.99 7.54 4.68
N ALA A 30 -11.78 6.91 3.52
CA ALA A 30 -10.65 7.22 2.68
C ALA A 30 -10.83 8.58 1.99
N PRO A 31 -9.73 9.29 1.65
CA PRO A 31 -9.80 10.48 0.80
C PRO A 31 -10.32 10.11 -0.58
N GLU A 32 -11.09 11.01 -1.19
CA GLU A 32 -11.60 10.82 -2.55
C GLU A 32 -11.38 12.08 -3.39
N PRO A 33 -11.00 11.95 -4.67
CA PRO A 33 -10.80 13.09 -5.54
C PRO A 33 -12.14 13.66 -6.00
N ALA A 34 -12.21 14.97 -6.20
CA ALA A 34 -13.44 15.66 -6.60
C ALA A 34 -14.01 15.14 -7.94
N ASN A 35 -13.15 14.67 -8.85
CA ASN A 35 -13.54 14.15 -10.17
C ASN A 35 -13.96 12.68 -10.16
N ASN A 36 -13.89 12.00 -9.01
CA ASN A 36 -14.37 10.62 -8.83
C ASN A 36 -14.90 10.40 -7.41
N PRO A 37 -16.03 11.01 -7.02
CA PRO A 37 -16.66 10.75 -5.74
C PRO A 37 -17.10 9.27 -5.66
N THR A 38 -16.95 8.69 -4.47
CA THR A 38 -17.29 7.29 -4.18
C THR A 38 -18.80 7.19 -4.01
N THR A 39 -19.49 6.54 -4.96
CA THR A 39 -20.93 6.25 -4.87
C THR A 39 -21.19 4.76 -4.76
N PRO A 40 -22.33 4.31 -4.20
CA PRO A 40 -22.66 2.89 -4.10
C PRO A 40 -22.63 2.15 -5.44
N GLU A 41 -23.07 2.81 -6.52
CA GLU A 41 -23.11 2.24 -7.86
C GLU A 41 -21.71 2.02 -8.43
N LYS A 42 -20.79 3.00 -8.23
CA LYS A 42 -19.40 2.86 -8.64
C LYS A 42 -18.69 1.78 -7.80
N VAL A 43 -18.93 1.74 -6.49
CA VAL A 43 -18.38 0.70 -5.61
C VAL A 43 -18.83 -0.68 -6.06
N LYS A 44 -20.11 -0.85 -6.36
CA LYS A 44 -20.66 -2.13 -6.84
C LYS A 44 -20.04 -2.54 -8.16
N LEU A 45 -19.98 -1.65 -9.14
CA LEU A 45 -19.35 -1.90 -10.43
C LEU A 45 -17.86 -2.20 -10.25
N GLY A 46 -17.15 -1.41 -9.45
CA GLY A 46 -15.72 -1.58 -9.18
C GLY A 46 -15.42 -2.92 -8.52
N GLN A 47 -16.23 -3.35 -7.56
CA GLN A 47 -16.10 -4.67 -6.94
C GLN A 47 -16.24 -5.79 -7.98
N ILE A 48 -17.21 -5.69 -8.89
CA ILE A 48 -17.42 -6.68 -9.96
C ILE A 48 -16.17 -6.70 -10.87
N LEU A 49 -15.73 -5.55 -11.37
CA LEU A 49 -14.55 -5.44 -12.24
C LEU A 49 -13.27 -5.95 -11.58
N TYR A 50 -13.08 -5.63 -10.30
CA TYR A 50 -11.91 -6.06 -9.51
C TYR A 50 -11.81 -7.59 -9.40
N HIS A 51 -12.94 -8.30 -9.38
CA HIS A 51 -13.01 -9.76 -9.28
C HIS A 51 -13.20 -10.46 -10.63
N ASP A 52 -13.37 -9.72 -11.73
CA ASP A 52 -13.66 -10.32 -13.03
C ASP A 52 -12.39 -10.72 -13.79
N PRO A 53 -12.10 -12.03 -13.91
CA PRO A 53 -10.91 -12.49 -14.64
C PRO A 53 -10.99 -12.22 -16.15
N ARG A 54 -12.16 -11.92 -16.70
CA ARG A 54 -12.34 -11.58 -18.11
C ARG A 54 -11.68 -10.26 -18.51
N LEU A 55 -11.16 -9.48 -17.55
CA LEU A 55 -10.31 -8.33 -17.82
C LEU A 55 -8.87 -8.73 -18.18
N SER A 56 -8.53 -10.02 -18.14
CA SER A 56 -7.22 -10.52 -18.59
C SER A 56 -7.32 -11.21 -19.95
N SER A 57 -6.19 -11.33 -20.64
CA SER A 57 -6.12 -11.95 -21.98
C SER A 57 -6.56 -13.42 -22.00
N THR A 58 -6.27 -14.12 -20.90
CA THR A 58 -6.60 -15.55 -20.74
C THR A 58 -7.95 -15.79 -20.05
N GLY A 59 -8.60 -14.74 -19.52
CA GLY A 59 -9.80 -14.89 -18.72
C GLY A 59 -9.60 -15.57 -17.36
N THR A 60 -8.37 -15.61 -16.84
CA THR A 60 -8.01 -16.38 -15.63
C THR A 60 -7.44 -15.54 -14.50
N VAL A 61 -7.08 -14.27 -14.76
CA VAL A 61 -6.43 -13.38 -13.80
C VAL A 61 -7.28 -12.12 -13.60
N SER A 62 -7.59 -11.79 -12.35
CA SER A 62 -8.25 -10.55 -11.94
C SER A 62 -7.37 -9.78 -10.95
N CYS A 63 -7.77 -8.55 -10.57
CA CYS A 63 -7.09 -7.81 -9.51
C CYS A 63 -7.03 -8.62 -8.21
N ALA A 64 -8.14 -9.30 -7.87
CA ALA A 64 -8.23 -10.16 -6.69
C ALA A 64 -7.29 -11.37 -6.73
N SER A 65 -6.73 -11.75 -7.88
CA SER A 65 -5.76 -12.85 -7.99
C SER A 65 -4.44 -12.52 -7.28
N CYS A 66 -4.01 -11.25 -7.35
CA CYS A 66 -2.78 -10.77 -6.73
C CYS A 66 -3.03 -9.94 -5.46
N HIS A 67 -4.24 -9.34 -5.35
CA HIS A 67 -4.64 -8.48 -4.24
C HIS A 67 -5.90 -9.03 -3.56
N ASN A 68 -5.76 -10.23 -2.96
CA ASN A 68 -6.90 -10.95 -2.37
C ASN A 68 -7.38 -10.28 -1.07
N THR A 69 -8.58 -9.70 -1.11
CA THR A 69 -9.19 -9.02 0.04
C THR A 69 -9.59 -9.96 1.18
N MET A 70 -9.64 -11.28 0.95
CA MET A 70 -9.88 -12.30 1.98
C MET A 70 -8.60 -12.74 2.72
N LEU A 71 -7.45 -12.29 2.24
CA LEU A 71 -6.13 -12.42 2.89
C LEU A 71 -5.65 -11.04 3.34
N GLY A 72 -4.35 -10.81 3.36
CA GLY A 72 -3.76 -9.51 3.68
C GLY A 72 -3.96 -8.40 2.62
N GLY A 73 -4.78 -8.63 1.59
CA GLY A 73 -4.91 -7.72 0.45
C GLY A 73 -3.78 -7.87 -0.56
N GLU A 74 -3.08 -8.99 -0.51
CA GLU A 74 -2.03 -9.44 -1.40
C GLU A 74 -2.12 -10.98 -1.53
N ASP A 75 -1.22 -11.67 -2.22
CA ASP A 75 -1.33 -13.11 -2.49
C ASP A 75 -0.41 -14.01 -1.65
N ASN A 76 0.26 -13.44 -0.64
CA ASN A 76 1.24 -14.10 0.24
C ASN A 76 2.39 -14.80 -0.50
N ARG A 77 2.76 -14.29 -1.68
CA ARG A 77 3.85 -14.80 -2.51
C ARG A 77 4.99 -13.80 -2.65
N PRO A 78 6.22 -14.27 -2.81
CA PRO A 78 7.31 -13.35 -3.16
C PRO A 78 7.06 -12.58 -4.45
N ASN A 79 6.46 -13.24 -5.44
CA ASN A 79 6.07 -12.65 -6.72
C ASN A 79 4.74 -13.25 -7.16
N SER A 80 3.82 -12.38 -7.55
CA SER A 80 2.51 -12.79 -8.05
C SER A 80 2.60 -13.47 -9.40
N MET A 81 1.65 -14.36 -9.66
CA MET A 81 1.54 -15.08 -10.93
C MET A 81 0.45 -14.42 -11.80
N GLY A 82 0.83 -13.98 -12.98
CA GLY A 82 -0.08 -13.46 -13.99
C GLY A 82 -0.45 -14.49 -15.06
N VAL A 83 -0.87 -13.98 -16.22
CA VAL A 83 -1.30 -14.81 -17.35
C VAL A 83 -0.19 -15.76 -17.81
N ASN A 84 -0.59 -16.94 -18.26
CA ASN A 84 0.32 -17.99 -18.74
C ASN A 84 1.37 -18.42 -17.69
N GLY A 85 1.11 -18.22 -16.40
CA GLY A 85 2.04 -18.59 -15.33
C GLY A 85 3.28 -17.70 -15.22
N GLN A 86 3.29 -16.55 -15.87
CA GLN A 86 4.39 -15.60 -15.79
C GLN A 86 4.42 -14.94 -14.40
N THR A 87 5.62 -14.59 -13.92
CA THR A 87 5.78 -13.93 -12.62
C THR A 87 6.52 -12.61 -12.77
N GLY A 88 6.07 -11.61 -12.03
CA GLY A 88 6.74 -10.31 -11.94
C GLY A 88 8.01 -10.35 -11.10
N GLY A 89 8.70 -9.22 -11.01
CA GLY A 89 9.93 -9.07 -10.22
C GLY A 89 9.70 -8.53 -8.81
N ARG A 90 8.47 -8.12 -8.48
CA ARG A 90 8.11 -7.49 -7.19
C ARG A 90 6.95 -8.19 -6.54
N SER A 91 6.93 -8.17 -5.21
CA SER A 91 5.79 -8.60 -4.39
C SER A 91 4.60 -7.66 -4.58
N ALA A 92 3.38 -8.21 -4.63
CA ALA A 92 2.17 -7.41 -4.66
C ALA A 92 2.01 -6.66 -3.33
N PRO A 93 1.90 -5.32 -3.33
CA PRO A 93 1.59 -4.59 -2.11
C PRO A 93 0.13 -4.81 -1.74
N THR A 94 -0.18 -4.71 -0.44
CA THR A 94 -1.56 -4.78 0.01
C THR A 94 -2.45 -3.71 -0.62
N VAL A 95 -3.66 -4.09 -1.03
CA VAL A 95 -4.71 -3.15 -1.46
C VAL A 95 -5.40 -2.49 -0.27
N TRP A 96 -5.36 -3.12 0.92
CA TRP A 96 -5.93 -2.54 2.12
C TRP A 96 -5.26 -1.22 2.48
N ASN A 97 -6.07 -0.19 2.68
CA ASN A 97 -5.62 1.17 2.97
C ASN A 97 -4.82 1.85 1.84
N SER A 98 -4.79 1.28 0.63
CA SER A 98 -4.06 1.85 -0.52
C SER A 98 -4.55 3.27 -0.90
N ALA A 99 -5.80 3.59 -0.59
CA ALA A 99 -6.38 4.91 -0.80
C ALA A 99 -5.72 6.05 0.01
N PHE A 100 -4.94 5.71 1.04
CA PHE A 100 -4.16 6.68 1.81
C PHE A 100 -2.74 6.91 1.25
N ASN A 101 -2.36 6.22 0.18
CA ASN A 101 -1.10 6.47 -0.51
C ASN A 101 -1.26 7.64 -1.48
N GLU A 102 -0.32 8.58 -1.48
CA GLU A 102 -0.31 9.70 -2.44
C GLU A 102 0.06 9.25 -3.86
N VAL A 103 0.87 8.18 -3.97
CA VAL A 103 1.23 7.53 -5.24
C VAL A 103 1.17 6.02 -5.08
N GLN A 104 0.96 5.30 -6.19
CA GLN A 104 0.81 3.86 -6.19
C GLN A 104 2.03 3.14 -6.79
N PHE A 105 2.11 1.82 -6.58
CA PHE A 105 3.27 0.96 -6.81
C PHE A 105 4.46 1.23 -5.87
N TRP A 106 5.40 0.29 -5.82
CA TRP A 106 6.63 0.43 -5.03
C TRP A 106 7.51 1.61 -5.47
N ASP A 107 7.51 1.91 -6.77
CA ASP A 107 8.32 2.97 -7.40
C ASP A 107 7.55 4.29 -7.60
N GLY A 108 6.27 4.33 -7.20
CA GLY A 108 5.44 5.53 -7.29
C GLY A 108 5.13 5.98 -8.71
N ARG A 109 5.06 5.05 -9.68
CA ARG A 109 4.83 5.38 -11.09
C ARG A 109 3.41 5.77 -11.44
N ALA A 110 2.43 5.47 -10.58
CA ALA A 110 1.05 5.89 -10.78
C ALA A 110 0.65 6.95 -9.74
N ALA A 111 0.00 8.02 -10.21
CA ALA A 111 -0.34 9.19 -9.40
C ALA A 111 -1.64 9.02 -8.60
N SER A 112 -2.45 8.02 -8.90
CA SER A 112 -3.75 7.75 -8.26
C SER A 112 -4.10 6.27 -8.30
N LEU A 113 -5.17 5.87 -7.61
CA LEU A 113 -5.74 4.52 -7.73
C LEU A 113 -6.28 4.27 -9.14
N GLU A 114 -6.89 5.27 -9.76
CA GLU A 114 -7.40 5.20 -11.13
C GLU A 114 -6.27 4.92 -12.13
N ASP A 115 -5.15 5.61 -11.97
CA ASP A 115 -3.97 5.44 -12.81
C ASP A 115 -3.31 4.07 -12.57
N GLN A 116 -3.26 3.63 -11.31
CA GLN A 116 -2.76 2.31 -10.96
C GLN A 116 -3.60 1.20 -11.59
N ALA A 117 -4.93 1.27 -11.50
CA ALA A 117 -5.84 0.25 -12.01
C ALA A 117 -5.72 0.05 -13.53
N ALA A 118 -5.25 1.06 -14.25
CA ALA A 118 -5.05 0.98 -15.71
C ALA A 118 -3.85 0.11 -16.11
N GLY A 119 -2.78 0.11 -15.31
CA GLY A 119 -1.49 -0.49 -15.67
C GLY A 119 -1.50 -2.01 -15.81
N PRO A 120 -1.90 -2.77 -14.76
CA PRO A 120 -1.86 -4.23 -14.74
C PRO A 120 -2.63 -4.89 -15.88
N VAL A 121 -3.74 -4.30 -16.30
CA VAL A 121 -4.63 -4.85 -17.35
C VAL A 121 -3.88 -5.07 -18.67
N THR A 122 -3.02 -4.12 -19.06
CA THR A 122 -2.24 -4.20 -20.30
C THR A 122 -0.79 -4.65 -20.09
N ASN A 123 -0.39 -4.94 -18.84
CA ASN A 123 0.94 -5.49 -18.57
C ASN A 123 1.01 -6.95 -19.06
N PRO A 124 1.91 -7.29 -19.99
CA PRO A 124 1.99 -8.62 -20.59
C PRO A 124 2.30 -9.74 -19.60
N ILE A 125 2.91 -9.41 -18.44
CA ILE A 125 3.24 -10.38 -17.39
C ILE A 125 2.08 -10.56 -16.42
N GLU A 126 1.23 -9.52 -16.21
CA GLU A 126 0.16 -9.53 -15.21
C GLU A 126 -1.16 -10.01 -15.84
N MET A 127 -1.94 -9.13 -16.50
CA MET A 127 -3.23 -9.48 -17.08
C MET A 127 -3.21 -9.61 -18.61
N GLY A 128 -2.19 -9.09 -19.30
CA GLY A 128 -1.82 -9.41 -20.66
C GLY A 128 -2.76 -8.95 -21.78
N MET A 129 -3.71 -8.06 -21.52
CA MET A 129 -4.55 -7.50 -22.60
C MET A 129 -3.69 -6.64 -23.56
N LYS A 130 -3.98 -6.72 -24.86
CA LYS A 130 -3.22 -5.96 -25.86
C LYS A 130 -3.47 -4.46 -25.74
N SER A 131 -4.69 -4.07 -25.46
CA SER A 131 -5.11 -2.67 -25.31
C SER A 131 -6.33 -2.53 -24.40
N TRP A 132 -6.57 -1.31 -23.92
CA TRP A 132 -7.82 -0.98 -23.24
C TRP A 132 -9.01 -0.96 -24.17
N ASP A 133 -8.81 -0.74 -25.48
CA ASP A 133 -9.89 -0.81 -26.47
C ASP A 133 -10.43 -2.25 -26.58
N ASP A 134 -9.56 -3.25 -26.52
CA ASP A 134 -9.97 -4.67 -26.48
C ASP A 134 -10.75 -4.99 -25.19
N VAL A 135 -10.33 -4.43 -24.04
CA VAL A 135 -11.06 -4.58 -22.77
C VAL A 135 -12.45 -3.96 -22.89
N VAL A 136 -12.54 -2.74 -23.41
CA VAL A 136 -13.83 -2.02 -23.58
C VAL A 136 -14.73 -2.79 -24.54
N ALA A 137 -14.20 -3.30 -25.65
CA ALA A 137 -14.97 -4.12 -26.59
C ALA A 137 -15.51 -5.38 -25.91
N ARG A 138 -14.70 -6.07 -25.12
CA ARG A 138 -15.12 -7.24 -24.35
C ARG A 138 -16.19 -6.89 -23.31
N LEU A 139 -16.04 -5.81 -22.55
CA LEU A 139 -17.04 -5.37 -21.58
C LEU A 139 -18.38 -5.04 -22.27
N LYS A 140 -18.35 -4.40 -23.44
CA LYS A 140 -19.56 -4.13 -24.25
C LYS A 140 -20.24 -5.39 -24.77
N SER A 141 -19.49 -6.47 -25.00
CA SER A 141 -20.06 -7.75 -25.45
C SER A 141 -20.77 -8.54 -24.34
N ILE A 142 -20.61 -8.14 -23.08
CA ILE A 142 -21.22 -8.76 -21.91
C ILE A 142 -22.42 -7.90 -21.48
N GLU A 143 -23.63 -8.31 -21.83
CA GLU A 143 -24.88 -7.53 -21.67
C GLU A 143 -25.05 -6.93 -20.26
N GLY A 144 -24.74 -7.68 -19.21
CA GLY A 144 -24.90 -7.21 -17.83
C GLY A 144 -24.03 -6.01 -17.44
N TYR A 145 -22.95 -5.72 -18.17
CA TYR A 145 -22.12 -4.55 -17.89
C TYR A 145 -22.77 -3.24 -18.34
N GLN A 146 -23.55 -3.24 -19.43
CA GLN A 146 -24.21 -2.03 -19.89
C GLN A 146 -25.03 -1.37 -18.77
N ALA A 147 -25.91 -2.14 -18.12
CA ALA A 147 -26.77 -1.63 -17.05
C ALA A 147 -25.97 -1.19 -15.80
N LEU A 148 -24.85 -1.87 -15.47
CA LEU A 148 -23.99 -1.52 -14.35
C LEU A 148 -23.27 -0.19 -14.58
N PHE A 149 -22.70 0.02 -15.78
CA PHE A 149 -22.05 1.27 -16.13
C PHE A 149 -23.04 2.42 -16.22
N GLU A 150 -24.24 2.21 -16.82
CA GLU A 150 -25.28 3.21 -16.89
C GLU A 150 -25.72 3.72 -15.52
N LYS A 151 -25.86 2.84 -14.56
CA LYS A 151 -26.17 3.22 -13.17
C LYS A 151 -25.07 4.03 -12.52
N ALA A 152 -23.82 3.74 -12.80
CA ALA A 152 -22.67 4.36 -12.17
C ALA A 152 -22.25 5.68 -12.83
N PHE A 153 -22.41 5.80 -14.16
CA PHE A 153 -21.83 6.90 -14.96
C PHE A 153 -22.77 7.48 -16.03
N GLY A 154 -23.96 6.94 -16.19
CA GLY A 154 -24.88 7.36 -17.25
C GLY A 154 -24.79 6.51 -18.52
N LYS A 155 -25.58 6.85 -19.54
CA LYS A 155 -25.65 6.10 -20.79
C LYS A 155 -24.34 6.06 -21.55
N ASP A 156 -24.11 4.98 -22.29
CA ASP A 156 -22.96 4.78 -23.18
C ASP A 156 -21.58 5.00 -22.51
N SER A 157 -21.51 4.67 -21.23
CA SER A 157 -20.37 5.02 -20.37
C SER A 157 -19.28 3.95 -20.23
N ILE A 158 -19.38 2.80 -20.94
CA ILE A 158 -18.32 1.76 -20.90
C ILE A 158 -17.05 2.31 -21.56
N SER A 159 -16.05 2.61 -20.74
CA SER A 159 -14.77 3.17 -21.16
C SER A 159 -13.67 2.77 -20.17
N LYS A 160 -12.41 2.92 -20.59
CA LYS A 160 -11.24 2.77 -19.71
C LYS A 160 -11.37 3.65 -18.47
N ASP A 161 -11.62 4.94 -18.66
CA ASP A 161 -11.69 5.92 -17.59
C ASP A 161 -12.75 5.56 -16.53
N ASN A 162 -13.94 5.17 -16.97
CA ASN A 162 -15.00 4.79 -16.04
C ASN A 162 -14.76 3.43 -15.38
N ALA A 163 -14.13 2.49 -16.06
CA ALA A 163 -13.74 1.21 -15.46
C ALA A 163 -12.71 1.41 -14.35
N THR A 164 -11.66 2.18 -14.60
CA THR A 164 -10.62 2.47 -13.59
C THR A 164 -11.17 3.32 -12.44
N LYS A 165 -12.05 4.30 -12.72
CA LYS A 165 -12.76 5.06 -11.69
C LYS A 165 -13.63 4.18 -10.79
N ALA A 166 -14.32 3.21 -11.36
CA ALA A 166 -15.13 2.27 -10.57
C ALA A 166 -14.26 1.38 -9.69
N ILE A 167 -13.17 0.81 -10.23
CA ILE A 167 -12.22 0.00 -9.47
C ILE A 167 -11.65 0.83 -8.31
N ALA A 168 -11.17 2.04 -8.56
CA ALA A 168 -10.67 2.94 -7.53
C ALA A 168 -11.71 3.29 -6.46
N ALA A 169 -12.98 3.49 -6.84
CA ALA A 169 -14.06 3.73 -5.90
C ALA A 169 -14.30 2.53 -4.97
N TYR A 170 -14.20 1.29 -5.48
CA TYR A 170 -14.23 0.09 -4.65
C TYR A 170 -13.02 0.02 -3.72
N GLU A 171 -11.80 0.24 -4.22
CA GLU A 171 -10.59 0.20 -3.40
C GLU A 171 -10.61 1.22 -2.26
N ARG A 172 -11.28 2.38 -2.43
CA ARG A 172 -11.50 3.36 -1.34
C ARG A 172 -12.38 2.84 -0.22
N THR A 173 -13.13 1.77 -0.42
CA THR A 173 -13.87 1.09 0.64
C THR A 173 -13.04 0.05 1.39
N LEU A 174 -11.87 -0.31 0.86
CA LEU A 174 -10.97 -1.29 1.44
C LEU A 174 -10.06 -0.63 2.49
N ILE A 175 -10.66 -0.22 3.60
CA ILE A 175 -9.96 0.40 4.73
C ILE A 175 -10.18 -0.40 5.99
N THR A 176 -9.19 -0.39 6.89
CA THR A 176 -9.18 -1.16 8.13
C THR A 176 -8.89 -0.28 9.34
N PRO A 177 -9.82 0.63 9.70
CA PRO A 177 -9.70 1.45 10.91
C PRO A 177 -9.88 0.62 12.18
N ASN A 178 -9.88 1.31 13.34
CA ASN A 178 -10.17 0.74 14.64
C ASN A 178 -9.23 -0.39 15.10
N SER A 179 -7.98 -0.36 14.65
CA SER A 179 -6.95 -1.24 15.22
C SER A 179 -6.79 -1.01 16.73
N PRO A 180 -6.18 -1.92 17.48
CA PRO A 180 -5.80 -1.68 18.87
C PRO A 180 -5.06 -0.35 19.05
N TYR A 181 -4.13 -0.04 18.15
CA TYR A 181 -3.42 1.23 18.10
C TYR A 181 -4.37 2.43 17.91
N ASP A 182 -5.32 2.37 16.95
CA ASP A 182 -6.26 3.46 16.71
C ASP A 182 -7.11 3.76 17.97
N LYS A 183 -7.57 2.70 18.61
CA LYS A 183 -8.34 2.82 19.86
C LYS A 183 -7.50 3.42 20.99
N TYR A 184 -6.23 3.03 21.07
CA TYR A 184 -5.29 3.54 22.08
C TYR A 184 -5.02 5.04 21.92
N VAL A 185 -4.74 5.51 20.70
CA VAL A 185 -4.46 6.93 20.45
C VAL A 185 -5.73 7.79 20.55
N LYS A 186 -6.91 7.21 20.33
CA LYS A 186 -8.23 7.83 20.60
C LYS A 186 -8.60 7.87 22.09
N GLY A 187 -7.73 7.41 23.00
CA GLY A 187 -7.89 7.53 24.44
C GLY A 187 -8.22 6.23 25.21
N ASN A 188 -8.51 5.12 24.53
CA ASN A 188 -8.71 3.82 25.20
C ASN A 188 -7.34 3.18 25.52
N LYS A 189 -6.77 3.54 26.68
CA LYS A 189 -5.45 3.06 27.10
C LYS A 189 -5.36 1.55 27.33
N ASN A 190 -6.48 0.86 27.45
CA ASN A 190 -6.53 -0.60 27.60
C ASN A 190 -6.58 -1.34 26.24
N ALA A 191 -6.62 -0.63 25.12
CA ALA A 191 -6.70 -1.23 23.78
C ALA A 191 -5.39 -1.87 23.32
N MET A 192 -4.26 -1.47 23.89
CA MET A 192 -2.95 -2.07 23.63
C MET A 192 -2.40 -2.71 24.92
N THR A 193 -1.68 -3.80 24.77
CA THR A 193 -0.94 -4.42 25.88
C THR A 193 0.28 -3.57 26.24
N GLU A 194 0.83 -3.77 27.44
CA GLU A 194 2.07 -3.08 27.85
C GLU A 194 3.23 -3.35 26.88
N GLN A 195 3.33 -4.57 26.36
CA GLN A 195 4.36 -4.91 25.35
C GLN A 195 4.16 -4.13 24.06
N GLN A 196 2.94 -3.99 23.59
CA GLN A 196 2.63 -3.19 22.39
C GLN A 196 2.95 -1.71 22.59
N VAL A 197 2.70 -1.18 23.78
CA VAL A 197 3.06 0.21 24.13
C VAL A 197 4.58 0.39 24.19
N ARG A 198 5.33 -0.51 24.86
CA ARG A 198 6.80 -0.49 24.82
C ARG A 198 7.34 -0.56 23.39
N GLY A 199 6.74 -1.41 22.54
CA GLY A 199 7.11 -1.51 21.13
C GLY A 199 6.85 -0.23 20.34
N MET A 200 5.75 0.49 20.62
CA MET A 200 5.44 1.79 20.03
C MET A 200 6.48 2.85 20.42
N GLU A 201 6.85 2.90 21.71
CA GLU A 201 7.87 3.80 22.23
C GLU A 201 9.24 3.49 21.61
N LYS A 202 9.62 2.20 21.53
CA LYS A 202 10.85 1.75 20.91
C LYS A 202 10.91 2.07 19.41
N PHE A 203 9.83 1.90 18.69
CA PHE A 203 9.69 2.28 17.27
C PHE A 203 9.97 3.77 17.05
N ALA A 204 9.50 4.63 17.95
CA ALA A 204 9.78 6.06 17.93
C ALA A 204 11.25 6.36 18.29
N GLU A 205 11.75 5.79 19.39
CA GLU A 205 13.11 5.98 19.91
C GLU A 205 14.18 5.63 18.87
N ILE A 206 13.99 4.51 18.15
CA ILE A 206 14.94 4.05 17.13
C ILE A 206 14.92 4.95 15.89
N GLY A 207 13.80 5.67 15.63
CA GLY A 207 13.64 6.58 14.51
C GLY A 207 12.82 6.03 13.34
N CYS A 208 12.14 4.90 13.50
CA CYS A 208 11.29 4.31 12.45
C CYS A 208 10.17 5.26 12.00
N GLY A 209 9.58 6.01 12.97
CA GLY A 209 8.54 7.01 12.74
C GLY A 209 8.97 8.19 11.84
N GLY A 210 10.27 8.39 11.64
CA GLY A 210 10.77 9.43 10.72
C GLY A 210 10.40 9.17 9.25
N CYS A 211 10.29 7.90 8.87
CA CYS A 211 9.82 7.50 7.54
C CYS A 211 8.39 6.97 7.59
N HIS A 212 8.08 6.08 8.53
CA HIS A 212 6.76 5.50 8.69
C HIS A 212 5.87 6.40 9.56
N SER A 213 5.50 7.56 9.04
CA SER A 213 4.66 8.58 9.68
C SER A 213 3.25 8.64 9.09
N GLY A 214 2.38 9.48 9.68
CA GLY A 214 0.99 9.67 9.28
C GLY A 214 0.07 8.50 9.69
N ALA A 215 -1.23 8.70 9.53
CA ALA A 215 -2.27 7.76 9.97
C ALA A 215 -2.12 6.35 9.39
N ALA A 216 -1.61 6.23 8.18
CA ALA A 216 -1.37 4.94 7.51
C ALA A 216 0.05 4.40 7.70
N PHE A 217 0.94 5.07 8.44
CA PHE A 217 2.35 4.69 8.60
C PHE A 217 3.07 4.48 7.25
N ASN A 218 2.73 5.30 6.26
CA ASN A 218 3.21 5.20 4.89
C ASN A 218 4.08 6.38 4.44
N GLY A 219 4.44 7.30 5.37
CA GLY A 219 5.22 8.49 5.07
C GLY A 219 4.65 9.25 3.88
N PRO A 220 3.54 10.00 4.02
CA PRO A 220 2.84 10.59 2.89
C PRO A 220 3.78 11.29 1.91
N GLY A 221 3.72 10.93 0.62
CA GLY A 221 4.57 11.47 -0.45
C GLY A 221 6.05 11.11 -0.37
N MET A 222 6.48 10.38 0.65
CA MET A 222 7.89 10.12 0.91
C MET A 222 8.45 8.98 0.06
N PHE A 223 9.62 9.24 -0.54
CA PHE A 223 10.49 8.23 -1.13
C PHE A 223 11.76 8.12 -0.33
N GLN A 224 12.17 6.88 -0.05
CA GLN A 224 13.40 6.61 0.68
C GLN A 224 14.27 5.61 -0.07
N LYS A 225 15.58 5.84 -0.01
CA LYS A 225 16.55 4.88 -0.48
C LYS A 225 16.58 3.68 0.46
N PHE A 226 16.46 2.48 -0.10
CA PHE A 226 16.63 1.23 0.65
C PHE A 226 17.44 0.23 -0.18
N PRO A 227 18.50 -0.32 0.38
CA PRO A 227 19.10 0.00 1.68
C PRO A 227 19.89 1.30 1.67
N VAL A 228 19.99 1.98 2.82
CA VAL A 228 20.89 3.13 3.04
C VAL A 228 22.28 2.64 3.45
N PHE A 229 22.32 1.77 4.46
CA PHE A 229 23.56 1.17 4.94
C PHE A 229 23.78 -0.19 4.28
N SER A 230 24.99 -0.39 3.73
CA SER A 230 25.35 -1.66 3.11
C SER A 230 25.61 -2.73 4.16
N ASN A 231 24.97 -3.87 4.02
CA ASN A 231 25.28 -5.07 4.77
C ASN A 231 25.50 -6.23 3.79
N GLY A 232 26.75 -6.68 3.66
CA GLY A 232 27.13 -7.71 2.69
C GLY A 232 26.33 -9.01 2.85
N PHE A 233 26.09 -9.44 4.09
CA PHE A 233 25.32 -10.65 4.38
C PHE A 233 23.87 -10.51 3.92
N PHE A 234 23.16 -9.44 4.30
CA PHE A 234 21.77 -9.25 3.92
C PHE A 234 21.60 -9.00 2.43
N ASN A 235 22.51 -8.24 1.79
CA ASN A 235 22.48 -8.03 0.35
C ASN A 235 22.71 -9.32 -0.43
N ALA A 236 23.64 -10.17 -0.01
CA ALA A 236 23.89 -11.46 -0.65
C ALA A 236 22.67 -12.40 -0.51
N LYS A 237 22.06 -12.44 0.68
CA LYS A 237 20.92 -13.31 0.99
C LYS A 237 19.63 -12.86 0.31
N TYR A 238 19.31 -11.56 0.39
CA TYR A 238 17.99 -11.04 0.02
C TYR A 238 17.96 -10.25 -1.28
N LYS A 239 19.12 -9.89 -1.85
CA LYS A 239 19.26 -9.25 -3.17
C LYS A 239 18.46 -7.95 -3.36
N PHE A 240 18.32 -7.16 -2.31
CA PHE A 240 17.49 -5.94 -2.32
C PHE A 240 17.89 -4.93 -3.41
N VAL A 241 19.15 -4.84 -3.77
CA VAL A 241 19.69 -3.87 -4.74
C VAL A 241 19.61 -4.34 -6.20
N LYS A 242 19.06 -5.55 -6.47
CA LYS A 242 18.93 -6.08 -7.83
C LYS A 242 17.94 -5.25 -8.65
N ASP A 243 16.86 -4.83 -8.04
CA ASP A 243 15.88 -3.92 -8.63
C ASP A 243 16.30 -2.47 -8.38
N LYS A 244 16.29 -1.66 -9.43
CA LYS A 244 16.73 -0.25 -9.35
C LYS A 244 15.66 0.69 -8.78
N GLY A 245 14.46 0.19 -8.48
CA GLY A 245 13.37 0.97 -7.91
C GLY A 245 12.91 2.12 -8.79
N ARG A 246 12.78 3.30 -8.19
CA ARG A 246 12.31 4.51 -8.88
C ARG A 246 13.13 4.89 -10.11
N ALA A 247 14.43 4.58 -10.16
CA ALA A 247 15.27 4.85 -11.33
C ALA A 247 14.78 4.13 -12.60
N GLU A 248 14.03 3.02 -12.46
CA GLU A 248 13.42 2.36 -13.64
C GLU A 248 12.33 3.22 -14.28
N VAL A 249 11.69 4.07 -13.52
CA VAL A 249 10.64 5.01 -13.97
C VAL A 249 11.25 6.32 -14.44
N THR A 250 12.06 6.95 -13.59
CA THR A 250 12.59 8.31 -13.83
C THR A 250 13.78 8.34 -14.76
N LYS A 251 14.46 7.21 -14.97
CA LYS A 251 15.72 7.08 -15.72
C LYS A 251 16.89 7.89 -15.13
N LYS A 252 16.77 8.33 -13.88
CA LYS A 252 17.80 9.07 -13.16
C LYS A 252 18.58 8.12 -12.25
N GLU A 253 19.91 8.10 -12.33
CA GLU A 253 20.75 7.27 -11.45
C GLU A 253 20.63 7.72 -9.97
N SER A 254 20.36 9.00 -9.73
CA SER A 254 20.09 9.53 -8.37
C SER A 254 18.91 8.88 -7.67
N ASP A 255 17.95 8.34 -8.43
CA ASP A 255 16.73 7.70 -7.91
C ASP A 255 16.90 6.19 -7.72
N LYS A 256 18.10 5.66 -7.93
CA LYS A 256 18.38 4.24 -7.79
C LYS A 256 18.17 3.74 -6.37
N ASN A 257 17.41 2.65 -6.26
CA ASN A 257 16.97 2.03 -5.02
C ASN A 257 16.12 2.96 -4.12
N PHE A 258 15.51 4.00 -4.67
CA PHE A 258 14.45 4.73 -4.00
C PHE A 258 13.12 4.03 -4.17
N TRP A 259 12.36 4.01 -3.09
CA TRP A 259 11.06 3.36 -2.97
C TRP A 259 10.09 4.29 -2.26
N LYS A 260 8.84 4.24 -2.68
CA LYS A 260 7.75 4.82 -1.88
C LYS A 260 7.73 4.13 -0.52
N VAL A 261 7.66 4.89 0.57
CA VAL A 261 7.52 4.32 1.92
C VAL A 261 6.21 3.54 1.98
N PRO A 262 6.25 2.22 2.24
CA PRO A 262 5.04 1.41 2.29
C PRO A 262 4.30 1.62 3.62
N THR A 263 2.98 1.38 3.60
CA THR A 263 2.19 1.33 4.83
C THR A 263 2.66 0.21 5.75
N LEU A 264 2.56 0.45 7.07
CA LEU A 264 2.71 -0.59 8.08
C LEU A 264 1.36 -1.07 8.65
N ARG A 265 0.24 -0.50 8.18
CA ARG A 265 -1.08 -1.03 8.56
C ARG A 265 -1.23 -2.44 8.04
N ASN A 266 -1.71 -3.33 8.91
CA ASN A 266 -1.88 -4.76 8.62
C ASN A 266 -0.58 -5.51 8.30
N ILE A 267 0.59 -4.94 8.55
CA ILE A 267 1.87 -5.52 8.17
C ILE A 267 2.09 -6.93 8.73
N ALA A 268 1.50 -7.24 9.88
CA ALA A 268 1.61 -8.55 10.53
C ALA A 268 1.03 -9.71 9.71
N ILE A 269 0.15 -9.43 8.74
CA ILE A 269 -0.53 -10.43 7.93
C ILE A 269 -0.18 -10.37 6.43
N THR A 270 0.85 -9.59 6.06
CA THR A 270 1.26 -9.39 4.66
C THR A 270 2.68 -9.92 4.38
N ALA A 271 3.01 -11.07 4.95
CA ALA A 271 4.23 -11.79 4.60
C ALA A 271 4.10 -12.41 3.20
N PRO A 272 5.19 -12.47 2.41
CA PRO A 272 6.56 -12.08 2.70
C PRO A 272 6.85 -10.59 2.47
N TYR A 273 7.91 -10.08 3.09
CA TYR A 273 8.20 -8.67 3.22
C TYR A 273 9.18 -8.14 2.18
N PHE A 274 9.23 -6.80 2.06
CA PHE A 274 9.97 -5.97 1.10
C PHE A 274 9.48 -6.07 -0.34
N HIS A 275 9.98 -5.17 -1.18
CA HIS A 275 9.57 -5.05 -2.58
C HIS A 275 9.73 -6.33 -3.41
N ASN A 276 10.63 -7.21 -3.00
CA ASN A 276 10.90 -8.48 -3.69
C ASN A 276 10.40 -9.72 -2.93
N GLY A 277 9.64 -9.54 -1.83
CA GLY A 277 9.07 -10.63 -1.06
C GLY A 277 10.07 -11.64 -0.52
N SER A 278 11.33 -11.24 -0.31
CA SER A 278 12.40 -12.19 0.02
C SER A 278 12.49 -12.55 1.50
N VAL A 279 11.84 -11.80 2.38
CA VAL A 279 11.90 -11.96 3.84
C VAL A 279 10.59 -12.53 4.35
N LYS A 280 10.65 -13.66 5.04
CA LYS A 280 9.48 -14.48 5.38
C LYS A 280 8.80 -14.09 6.69
N THR A 281 9.54 -13.52 7.66
CA THR A 281 9.02 -13.23 9.00
C THR A 281 9.13 -11.75 9.35
N LEU A 282 8.20 -11.27 10.15
CA LEU A 282 8.17 -9.87 10.57
C LEU A 282 9.37 -9.51 11.46
N ASP A 283 9.80 -10.43 12.33
CA ASP A 283 10.99 -10.27 13.17
C ASP A 283 12.24 -10.03 12.33
N GLU A 284 12.44 -10.83 11.29
CA GLU A 284 13.58 -10.67 10.38
C GLU A 284 13.46 -9.36 9.58
N ALA A 285 12.23 -8.96 9.18
CA ALA A 285 12.01 -7.71 8.48
C ALA A 285 12.33 -6.49 9.36
N VAL A 286 11.93 -6.50 10.64
CA VAL A 286 12.27 -5.47 11.64
C VAL A 286 13.78 -5.39 11.83
N LYS A 287 14.43 -6.52 12.03
CA LYS A 287 15.90 -6.60 12.19
C LYS A 287 16.63 -6.03 10.98
N ILE A 288 16.23 -6.41 9.77
CA ILE A 288 16.83 -5.93 8.52
C ILE A 288 16.61 -4.42 8.38
N MET A 289 15.38 -3.94 8.61
CA MET A 289 15.06 -2.52 8.48
C MET A 289 15.88 -1.69 9.47
N ALA A 290 15.98 -2.10 10.74
CA ALA A 290 16.80 -1.43 11.73
C ALA A 290 18.27 -1.37 11.30
N LYS A 291 18.84 -2.48 10.82
CA LYS A 291 20.25 -2.54 10.41
C LYS A 291 20.51 -1.78 9.11
N MET A 292 19.71 -2.03 8.08
CA MET A 292 20.01 -1.51 6.74
C MET A 292 19.50 -0.09 6.48
N GLN A 293 18.57 0.40 7.29
CA GLN A 293 18.00 1.74 7.13
C GLN A 293 18.54 2.73 8.18
N LEU A 294 18.85 2.25 9.39
CA LEU A 294 19.20 3.09 10.54
C LEU A 294 20.56 2.75 11.17
N ASP A 295 21.26 1.71 10.67
CA ASP A 295 22.48 1.11 11.25
C ASP A 295 22.36 0.77 12.74
N LYS A 296 21.20 0.25 13.13
CA LYS A 296 20.93 -0.17 14.51
C LYS A 296 20.94 -1.70 14.62
N ASP A 297 21.59 -2.21 15.64
CA ASP A 297 21.54 -3.61 16.04
C ASP A 297 20.58 -3.73 17.22
N LEU A 298 19.45 -4.41 17.01
CA LEU A 298 18.41 -4.60 18.03
C LEU A 298 18.60 -5.93 18.75
N SER A 299 18.34 -5.93 20.05
CA SER A 299 18.20 -7.15 20.83
C SER A 299 16.95 -7.94 20.42
N LYS A 300 16.87 -9.19 20.84
CA LYS A 300 15.67 -10.03 20.60
C LYS A 300 14.41 -9.44 21.24
N ASP A 301 14.56 -8.87 22.45
CA ASP A 301 13.43 -8.29 23.18
C ASP A 301 12.92 -7.00 22.52
N GLU A 302 13.82 -6.14 22.04
CA GLU A 302 13.44 -4.95 21.28
C GLU A 302 12.73 -5.30 19.97
N ILE A 303 13.20 -6.32 19.26
CA ILE A 303 12.51 -6.84 18.07
C ILE A 303 11.12 -7.34 18.44
N ALA A 304 11.00 -8.16 19.50
CA ALA A 304 9.73 -8.71 19.94
C ALA A 304 8.73 -7.61 20.36
N ASP A 305 9.17 -6.56 21.04
CA ASP A 305 8.34 -5.43 21.44
C ASP A 305 7.87 -4.64 20.20
N ILE A 306 8.75 -4.35 19.24
CA ILE A 306 8.38 -3.68 17.98
C ILE A 306 7.40 -4.54 17.18
N VAL A 307 7.63 -5.84 17.07
CA VAL A 307 6.70 -6.77 16.38
C VAL A 307 5.34 -6.79 17.08
N ALA A 308 5.30 -6.76 18.42
CA ALA A 308 4.05 -6.64 19.16
C ALA A 308 3.30 -5.35 18.82
N PHE A 309 4.00 -4.21 18.73
CA PHE A 309 3.41 -2.96 18.26
C PHE A 309 2.89 -3.06 16.82
N LEU A 310 3.66 -3.60 15.89
CA LEU A 310 3.26 -3.77 14.49
C LEU A 310 2.00 -4.66 14.35
N ASN A 311 1.82 -5.65 15.23
CA ASN A 311 0.58 -6.43 15.32
C ASN A 311 -0.62 -5.57 15.76
N ALA A 312 -0.41 -4.57 16.62
CA ALA A 312 -1.46 -3.63 17.04
C ALA A 312 -1.92 -2.69 15.92
N LEU A 313 -1.22 -2.64 14.78
CA LEU A 313 -1.61 -1.87 13.59
C LEU A 313 -2.58 -2.64 12.66
N THR A 314 -2.95 -3.86 13.00
CA THR A 314 -3.98 -4.64 12.28
C THR A 314 -5.36 -4.15 12.67
N GLY A 315 -6.08 -3.58 11.68
CA GLY A 315 -7.39 -2.96 11.90
C GLY A 315 -8.57 -3.91 11.77
N GLU A 316 -9.76 -3.37 11.85
CA GLU A 316 -11.00 -4.11 11.65
C GLU A 316 -11.33 -4.18 10.15
N PHE A 317 -11.41 -5.42 9.62
CA PHE A 317 -11.70 -5.64 8.21
C PHE A 317 -13.22 -5.54 7.96
N PRO A 318 -13.68 -4.73 6.99
CA PRO A 318 -15.06 -4.75 6.56
C PRO A 318 -15.40 -6.13 5.95
N LYS A 319 -16.62 -6.61 6.22
CA LYS A 319 -17.10 -7.88 5.69
C LYS A 319 -17.05 -7.87 4.17
N GLN A 320 -16.28 -8.77 3.59
CA GLN A 320 -16.19 -8.95 2.15
C GLN A 320 -17.18 -10.01 1.67
N GLN A 321 -17.79 -9.77 0.50
CA GLN A 321 -18.62 -10.73 -0.21
C GLN A 321 -18.15 -10.78 -1.65
N MET A 322 -18.00 -12.01 -2.18
CA MET A 322 -17.70 -12.18 -3.60
C MET A 322 -18.89 -11.69 -4.44
N PRO A 323 -18.67 -10.81 -5.43
CA PRO A 323 -19.74 -10.34 -6.27
C PRO A 323 -20.20 -11.43 -7.24
N ALA A 324 -21.49 -11.42 -7.58
CA ALA A 324 -21.97 -12.14 -8.75
C ALA A 324 -21.51 -11.38 -10.01
N LEU A 325 -20.77 -12.06 -10.87
CA LEU A 325 -20.34 -11.50 -12.14
C LEU A 325 -21.50 -11.52 -13.17
N PRO A 326 -21.58 -10.56 -14.10
CA PRO A 326 -22.51 -10.62 -15.21
C PRO A 326 -22.34 -11.92 -16.00
N ALA A 327 -23.45 -12.53 -16.39
CA ALA A 327 -23.45 -13.77 -17.17
C ALA A 327 -22.72 -13.59 -18.52
N THR A 328 -22.05 -14.63 -18.96
CA THR A 328 -21.37 -14.68 -20.24
C THR A 328 -22.11 -15.62 -21.17
N PRO A 329 -22.77 -15.13 -22.22
CA PRO A 329 -23.30 -16.00 -23.26
C PRO A 329 -22.15 -16.49 -24.16
N GLY A 330 -21.73 -17.73 -23.99
CA GLY A 330 -20.65 -18.31 -24.80
C GLY A 330 -19.24 -17.90 -24.41
N THR A 331 -18.30 -17.97 -25.34
CA THR A 331 -16.89 -17.64 -25.12
C THR A 331 -16.65 -16.14 -25.25
N THR A 332 -16.14 -15.52 -24.21
CA THR A 332 -15.76 -14.08 -24.21
C THR A 332 -14.25 -13.85 -24.20
N VAL A 333 -13.47 -14.91 -24.22
CA VAL A 333 -12.00 -14.89 -24.24
C VAL A 333 -11.56 -15.63 -25.50
N ASN A 334 -11.07 -14.91 -26.49
CA ASN A 334 -10.48 -15.42 -27.72
C ASN A 334 -9.03 -15.02 -27.81
#